data_75ea6f2be5a048c1c971255aebb0b423
#
_entry.id   75ea6f2be5a048c1c971255aebb0b423
#
_cell.length_a   1.000
_cell.length_b   1.000
_cell.length_c   1.000
_cell.angle_alpha   90.00
_cell.angle_beta   90.00
_cell.angle_gamma   90.00
#
_symmetry.space_group_name_H-M   'P 1'
#
loop_
_entity.id
_entity.type
_entity.pdbx_description
1 polymer ?
#
loop_
_entity_poly.entity_id
_entity_poly.type
_entity_poly.pdbx_seq_one_letter_code
_entity_poly.pdbx_strand_id
1 'polypeptide(L)'
;MKFAFLALPLAIAIAPALAQAPQSGGSKFGFVHTERILRDSAPAMRAQKQIEAEFQKRDRELAGIADQLKRMQDDLEKNAMTLTDTQRRNKEREFGDLNREFQRKQREFREDLNQRRNQELARVVEQANGVIRQIAEQEKFDIIFQEMPAYVSPRIDITDKVIKALEGKPPTK
;
A
#
# COMPACT_ATOMS: atom_id res chain seq x y z
N MET A 1 -78.74 64.38 -17.64
CA MET A 1 -77.57 63.63 -18.07
C MET A 1 -76.82 63.17 -16.84
N LYS A 2 -76.88 61.88 -16.51
CA LYS A 2 -76.25 61.29 -15.29
C LYS A 2 -75.09 60.46 -15.75
N PHE A 3 -73.83 60.86 -15.46
CA PHE A 3 -72.67 60.11 -15.69
C PHE A 3 -72.40 59.23 -14.46
N ALA A 4 -72.46 57.88 -14.66
CA ALA A 4 -72.12 56.90 -13.66
C ALA A 4 -70.64 56.58 -13.86
N PHE A 5 -69.79 56.87 -12.83
CA PHE A 5 -68.39 56.44 -12.74
C PHE A 5 -68.32 55.01 -12.19
N LEU A 6 -67.93 54.10 -13.01
CA LEU A 6 -67.68 52.69 -12.63
C LEU A 6 -66.22 52.57 -12.14
N ALA A 7 -66.05 52.49 -10.83
CA ALA A 7 -64.71 52.23 -10.23
C ALA A 7 -64.41 50.72 -10.22
N LEU A 8 -63.40 50.30 -10.95
CA LEU A 8 -62.93 48.97 -11.01
C LEU A 8 -61.85 48.78 -9.90
N PRO A 9 -61.99 47.83 -8.97
CA PRO A 9 -60.90 47.55 -7.98
C PRO A 9 -59.83 46.72 -8.60
N LEU A 10 -58.60 47.22 -8.63
CA LEU A 10 -57.39 46.52 -9.02
C LEU A 10 -56.91 45.59 -7.85
N ALA A 11 -57.23 44.32 -7.92
CA ALA A 11 -56.75 43.30 -6.95
C ALA A 11 -55.30 42.96 -7.27
N ILE A 12 -54.41 43.50 -6.45
CA ILE A 12 -52.93 43.06 -6.49
C ILE A 12 -52.84 41.74 -5.79
N ALA A 13 -52.69 40.66 -6.56
CA ALA A 13 -52.37 39.33 -6.05
C ALA A 13 -50.85 39.27 -5.64
N ILE A 14 -50.59 39.38 -4.34
CA ILE A 14 -49.26 39.13 -3.79
C ILE A 14 -49.04 37.61 -3.76
N ALA A 15 -48.33 37.06 -4.75
CA ALA A 15 -47.85 35.69 -4.71
C ALA A 15 -46.75 35.56 -3.65
N PRO A 16 -46.84 34.62 -2.68
CA PRO A 16 -45.74 34.37 -1.76
C PRO A 16 -44.61 33.76 -2.57
N ALA A 17 -43.49 34.47 -2.75
CA ALA A 17 -42.23 33.92 -3.21
C ALA A 17 -41.77 32.92 -2.14
N LEU A 18 -42.01 31.62 -2.37
CA LEU A 18 -41.38 30.55 -1.63
C LEU A 18 -39.88 30.66 -1.90
N ALA A 19 -39.16 31.33 -1.02
CA ALA A 19 -37.72 31.32 -0.94
C ALA A 19 -37.33 29.84 -0.71
N GLN A 20 -36.92 29.16 -1.77
CA GLN A 20 -36.23 27.86 -1.66
C GLN A 20 -34.96 28.13 -0.88
N ALA A 21 -34.93 27.74 0.40
CA ALA A 21 -33.72 27.67 1.18
C ALA A 21 -32.73 26.80 0.39
N PRO A 22 -31.46 27.23 0.22
CA PRO A 22 -30.46 26.36 -0.41
C PRO A 22 -30.45 25.04 0.36
N GLN A 23 -30.78 23.95 -0.30
CA GLN A 23 -30.61 22.63 0.26
C GLN A 23 -29.08 22.50 0.51
N SER A 24 -28.68 22.72 1.75
CA SER A 24 -27.34 22.39 2.20
C SER A 24 -27.21 20.87 2.11
N GLY A 25 -26.88 20.39 0.92
CA GLY A 25 -26.47 19.01 0.73
C GLY A 25 -25.33 18.74 1.72
N GLY A 26 -25.61 17.92 2.75
CA GLY A 26 -24.61 17.63 3.78
C GLY A 26 -23.35 17.13 3.12
N SER A 27 -22.19 17.62 3.59
CA SER A 27 -20.87 17.20 3.08
C SER A 27 -20.75 15.68 3.06
N LYS A 28 -20.27 15.12 1.95
CA LYS A 28 -20.08 13.68 1.76
C LYS A 28 -18.66 13.30 2.12
N PHE A 29 -18.51 12.55 3.20
CA PHE A 29 -17.24 12.07 3.69
C PHE A 29 -17.03 10.61 3.32
N GLY A 30 -15.80 10.24 2.96
CA GLY A 30 -15.35 8.87 2.76
C GLY A 30 -14.15 8.55 3.65
N PHE A 31 -13.93 7.27 3.86
CA PHE A 31 -12.76 6.75 4.57
C PHE A 31 -12.19 5.54 3.84
N VAL A 32 -10.86 5.41 3.83
CA VAL A 32 -10.14 4.30 3.19
C VAL A 32 -9.04 3.79 4.12
N HIS A 33 -9.05 2.50 4.40
CA HIS A 33 -7.98 1.81 5.11
C HIS A 33 -6.80 1.52 4.17
N THR A 34 -5.78 2.37 4.17
CA THR A 34 -4.59 2.19 3.32
C THR A 34 -3.90 0.86 3.56
N GLU A 35 -3.78 0.41 4.82
CA GLU A 35 -3.18 -0.89 5.16
C GLU A 35 -3.92 -2.08 4.52
N ARG A 36 -5.26 -2.04 4.48
CA ARG A 36 -6.05 -3.07 3.80
C ARG A 36 -5.78 -3.07 2.30
N ILE A 37 -5.69 -1.90 1.68
CA ILE A 37 -5.34 -1.80 0.26
C ILE A 37 -3.97 -2.40 -0.01
N LEU A 38 -2.95 -2.08 0.81
CA LEU A 38 -1.59 -2.59 0.68
C LEU A 38 -1.45 -4.09 0.97
N ARG A 39 -2.41 -4.70 1.64
CA ARG A 39 -2.44 -6.14 1.91
C ARG A 39 -3.29 -6.91 0.92
N ASP A 40 -4.50 -6.42 0.62
CA ASP A 40 -5.57 -7.21 0.02
C ASP A 40 -5.80 -6.88 -1.47
N SER A 41 -5.24 -5.77 -2.00
CA SER A 41 -5.48 -5.39 -3.40
C SER A 41 -4.69 -6.26 -4.38
N ALA A 42 -5.23 -6.45 -5.58
CA ALA A 42 -4.56 -7.20 -6.64
C ALA A 42 -3.18 -6.64 -7.03
N PRO A 43 -2.95 -5.30 -7.10
CA PRO A 43 -1.61 -4.76 -7.29
C PRO A 43 -0.64 -5.12 -6.16
N ALA A 44 -1.07 -5.06 -4.90
CA ALA A 44 -0.23 -5.41 -3.75
C ALA A 44 0.18 -6.89 -3.78
N MET A 45 -0.77 -7.80 -4.05
CA MET A 45 -0.48 -9.23 -4.17
C MET A 45 0.45 -9.53 -5.36
N ARG A 46 0.31 -8.83 -6.48
CA ARG A 46 1.25 -8.97 -7.62
C ARG A 46 2.64 -8.49 -7.25
N ALA A 47 2.75 -7.34 -6.59
CA ALA A 47 4.02 -6.79 -6.13
C ALA A 47 4.75 -7.76 -5.19
N GLN A 48 4.03 -8.35 -4.22
CA GLN A 48 4.59 -9.35 -3.32
C GLN A 48 5.13 -10.56 -4.08
N LYS A 49 4.36 -11.14 -5.00
CA LYS A 49 4.81 -12.28 -5.83
C LYS A 49 6.04 -11.95 -6.68
N GLN A 50 6.12 -10.74 -7.22
CA GLN A 50 7.29 -10.29 -7.98
C GLN A 50 8.54 -10.21 -7.11
N ILE A 51 8.43 -9.63 -5.90
CA ILE A 51 9.53 -9.55 -4.95
C ILE A 51 9.97 -10.95 -4.54
N GLU A 52 9.06 -11.85 -4.20
CA GLU A 52 9.37 -13.23 -3.84
C GLU A 52 10.13 -13.95 -4.97
N ALA A 53 9.67 -13.84 -6.21
CA ALA A 53 10.33 -14.45 -7.36
C ALA A 53 11.72 -13.85 -7.63
N GLU A 54 11.87 -12.53 -7.52
CA GLU A 54 13.13 -11.81 -7.74
C GLU A 54 14.21 -12.21 -6.71
N PHE A 55 13.81 -12.35 -5.44
CA PHE A 55 14.74 -12.60 -4.34
C PHE A 55 14.97 -14.09 -4.04
N GLN A 56 14.12 -14.99 -4.55
CA GLN A 56 14.18 -16.44 -4.27
C GLN A 56 15.55 -17.07 -4.56
N LYS A 57 16.21 -16.66 -5.64
CA LYS A 57 17.54 -17.21 -5.99
C LYS A 57 18.60 -16.82 -4.97
N ARG A 58 18.61 -15.53 -4.59
CA ARG A 58 19.56 -15.01 -3.59
C ARG A 58 19.32 -15.59 -2.20
N ASP A 59 18.06 -15.82 -1.84
CA ASP A 59 17.71 -16.49 -0.59
C ASP A 59 18.27 -17.92 -0.52
N ARG A 60 18.13 -18.69 -1.62
CA ARG A 60 18.72 -20.02 -1.72
C ARG A 60 20.26 -20.00 -1.69
N GLU A 61 20.88 -19.01 -2.31
CA GLU A 61 22.34 -18.85 -2.26
C GLU A 61 22.81 -18.58 -0.83
N LEU A 62 22.14 -17.71 -0.10
CA LEU A 62 22.44 -17.43 1.31
C LEU A 62 22.24 -18.66 2.19
N ALA A 63 21.17 -19.42 2.00
CA ALA A 63 20.95 -20.68 2.70
C ALA A 63 22.07 -21.67 2.42
N GLY A 64 22.51 -21.81 1.17
CA GLY A 64 23.64 -22.69 0.79
C GLY A 64 24.95 -22.30 1.46
N ILE A 65 25.26 -21.00 1.56
CA ILE A 65 26.46 -20.52 2.26
C ILE A 65 26.36 -20.80 3.76
N ALA A 66 25.19 -20.57 4.37
CA ALA A 66 24.98 -20.88 5.78
C ALA A 66 25.20 -22.36 6.11
N ASP A 67 24.68 -23.26 5.25
CA ASP A 67 24.91 -24.70 5.38
C ASP A 67 26.39 -25.09 5.18
N GLN A 68 27.10 -24.40 4.28
CA GLN A 68 28.55 -24.62 4.08
C GLN A 68 29.34 -24.17 5.32
N LEU A 69 29.06 -23.00 5.87
CA LEU A 69 29.69 -22.52 7.10
C LEU A 69 29.47 -23.49 8.26
N LYS A 70 28.24 -24.00 8.41
CA LYS A 70 27.95 -25.02 9.43
C LYS A 70 28.78 -26.27 9.24
N ARG A 71 28.87 -26.82 8.01
CA ARG A 71 29.70 -27.99 7.74
C ARG A 71 31.19 -27.75 8.02
N MET A 72 31.70 -26.56 7.68
CA MET A 72 33.09 -26.19 7.96
C MET A 72 33.39 -26.12 9.46
N GLN A 73 32.42 -25.54 10.21
CA GLN A 73 32.52 -25.49 11.68
C GLN A 73 32.52 -26.91 12.28
N ASP A 74 31.57 -27.76 11.88
CA ASP A 74 31.48 -29.14 12.34
C ASP A 74 32.76 -29.95 12.01
N ASP A 75 33.36 -29.73 10.82
CA ASP A 75 34.59 -30.39 10.39
C ASP A 75 35.80 -29.93 11.24
N LEU A 76 35.94 -28.65 11.51
CA LEU A 76 36.96 -28.11 12.39
C LEU A 76 36.86 -28.68 13.81
N GLU A 77 35.67 -28.81 14.36
CA GLU A 77 35.42 -29.34 15.70
C GLU A 77 35.70 -30.84 15.76
N LYS A 78 35.19 -31.65 14.81
CA LYS A 78 35.32 -33.11 14.79
C LYS A 78 36.77 -33.57 14.54
N ASN A 79 37.48 -32.83 13.69
CA ASN A 79 38.83 -33.19 13.30
C ASN A 79 39.93 -32.42 14.04
N ALA A 80 39.57 -31.68 15.10
CA ALA A 80 40.52 -30.85 15.87
C ALA A 80 41.79 -31.58 16.31
N MET A 81 41.68 -32.87 16.66
CA MET A 81 42.77 -33.70 17.12
C MET A 81 43.60 -34.35 16.01
N THR A 82 43.10 -34.40 14.77
CA THR A 82 43.71 -35.08 13.63
C THR A 82 44.34 -34.15 12.59
N LEU A 83 43.91 -32.86 12.59
CA LEU A 83 44.45 -31.86 11.69
C LEU A 83 45.83 -31.41 12.12
N THR A 84 46.73 -31.25 11.16
CA THR A 84 48.00 -30.54 11.39
C THR A 84 47.73 -29.05 11.62
N ASP A 85 48.67 -28.36 12.29
CA ASP A 85 48.55 -26.90 12.51
C ASP A 85 48.35 -26.10 11.23
N THR A 86 49.03 -26.50 10.15
CA THR A 86 48.89 -25.82 8.85
C THR A 86 47.50 -26.05 8.25
N GLN A 87 46.96 -27.27 8.30
CA GLN A 87 45.64 -27.61 7.80
C GLN A 87 44.56 -26.88 8.60
N ARG A 88 44.67 -26.85 9.92
CA ARG A 88 43.76 -26.15 10.79
C ARG A 88 43.73 -24.64 10.47
N ARG A 89 44.89 -23.98 10.39
CA ARG A 89 44.98 -22.54 10.06
C ARG A 89 44.37 -22.22 8.69
N ASN A 90 44.56 -23.09 7.69
CA ASN A 90 43.99 -22.89 6.37
C ASN A 90 42.46 -22.98 6.42
N LYS A 91 41.89 -24.01 7.07
CA LYS A 91 40.44 -24.15 7.24
C LYS A 91 39.80 -23.01 8.05
N GLU A 92 40.47 -22.55 9.11
CA GLU A 92 40.02 -21.38 9.90
C GLU A 92 40.00 -20.10 9.05
N ARG A 93 41.00 -19.93 8.16
CA ARG A 93 41.04 -18.80 7.24
C ARG A 93 39.91 -18.87 6.22
N GLU A 94 39.70 -20.02 5.59
CA GLU A 94 38.62 -20.25 4.64
C GLU A 94 37.24 -20.02 5.28
N PHE A 95 37.03 -20.52 6.48
CA PHE A 95 35.84 -20.28 7.26
C PHE A 95 35.63 -18.77 7.54
N GLY A 96 36.69 -18.09 7.96
CA GLY A 96 36.64 -16.64 8.22
C GLY A 96 36.33 -15.83 6.97
N ASP A 97 36.90 -16.20 5.82
CA ASP A 97 36.64 -15.51 4.55
C ASP A 97 35.22 -15.74 4.09
N LEU A 98 34.72 -16.97 4.12
CA LEU A 98 33.33 -17.28 3.75
C LEU A 98 32.32 -16.65 4.70
N ASN A 99 32.63 -16.58 6.00
CA ASN A 99 31.75 -15.91 6.98
C ASN A 99 31.65 -14.40 6.73
N ARG A 100 32.77 -13.75 6.37
CA ARG A 100 32.74 -12.32 5.98
C ARG A 100 31.91 -12.08 4.72
N GLU A 101 32.07 -12.95 3.72
CA GLU A 101 31.28 -12.90 2.49
C GLU A 101 29.80 -13.12 2.77
N PHE A 102 29.44 -14.10 3.58
CA PHE A 102 28.06 -14.35 4.00
C PHE A 102 27.41 -13.15 4.66
N GLN A 103 28.09 -12.54 5.63
CA GLN A 103 27.59 -11.36 6.33
C GLN A 103 27.40 -10.17 5.38
N ARG A 104 28.31 -9.95 4.43
CA ARG A 104 28.17 -8.90 3.40
C ARG A 104 26.96 -9.17 2.53
N LYS A 105 26.85 -10.37 1.93
CA LYS A 105 25.71 -10.75 1.08
C LYS A 105 24.36 -10.67 1.83
N GLN A 106 24.35 -11.03 3.10
CA GLN A 106 23.14 -10.94 3.93
C GLN A 106 22.71 -9.49 4.18
N ARG A 107 23.65 -8.56 4.36
CA ARG A 107 23.33 -7.12 4.46
C ARG A 107 22.77 -6.59 3.13
N GLU A 108 23.49 -6.82 2.03
CA GLU A 108 23.07 -6.42 0.68
C GLU A 108 21.67 -6.96 0.34
N PHE A 109 21.40 -8.22 0.66
CA PHE A 109 20.09 -8.84 0.46
C PHE A 109 18.99 -8.11 1.23
N ARG A 110 19.20 -7.80 2.51
CA ARG A 110 18.22 -7.08 3.32
C ARG A 110 17.98 -5.66 2.85
N GLU A 111 19.03 -4.96 2.47
CA GLU A 111 18.96 -3.59 1.96
C GLU A 111 18.18 -3.54 0.65
N ASP A 112 18.54 -4.38 -0.31
CA ASP A 112 17.89 -4.47 -1.61
C ASP A 112 16.41 -4.90 -1.49
N LEU A 113 16.12 -5.89 -0.63
CA LEU A 113 14.75 -6.34 -0.37
C LEU A 113 13.88 -5.23 0.23
N ASN A 114 14.41 -4.49 1.21
CA ASN A 114 13.70 -3.36 1.80
C ASN A 114 13.49 -2.23 0.80
N GLN A 115 14.51 -1.89 0.01
CA GLN A 115 14.39 -0.89 -1.04
C GLN A 115 13.33 -1.29 -2.07
N ARG A 116 13.37 -2.56 -2.53
CA ARG A 116 12.42 -3.07 -3.52
C ARG A 116 10.99 -3.08 -2.97
N ARG A 117 10.81 -3.50 -1.73
CA ARG A 117 9.51 -3.45 -1.04
C ARG A 117 8.96 -2.02 -0.95
N ASN A 118 9.78 -1.06 -0.54
CA ASN A 118 9.36 0.33 -0.44
C ASN A 118 8.96 0.92 -1.79
N GLN A 119 9.69 0.60 -2.86
CA GLN A 119 9.35 1.02 -4.23
C GLN A 119 7.99 0.46 -4.67
N GLU A 120 7.74 -0.82 -4.45
CA GLU A 120 6.47 -1.43 -4.83
C GLU A 120 5.29 -0.92 -3.99
N LEU A 121 5.49 -0.74 -2.67
CA LEU A 121 4.45 -0.13 -1.81
C LEU A 121 4.11 1.28 -2.29
N ALA A 122 5.11 2.11 -2.64
CA ALA A 122 4.88 3.45 -3.16
C ALA A 122 4.05 3.42 -4.46
N ARG A 123 4.34 2.49 -5.39
CA ARG A 123 3.56 2.31 -6.63
C ARG A 123 2.11 1.91 -6.34
N VAL A 124 1.89 0.99 -5.40
CA VAL A 124 0.52 0.58 -5.02
C VAL A 124 -0.26 1.74 -4.43
N VAL A 125 0.38 2.54 -3.55
CA VAL A 125 -0.24 3.75 -2.97
C VAL A 125 -0.60 4.76 -4.06
N GLU A 126 0.30 5.00 -5.03
CA GLU A 126 0.03 5.91 -6.14
C GLU A 126 -1.17 5.45 -6.98
N GLN A 127 -1.23 4.16 -7.32
CA GLN A 127 -2.38 3.58 -8.03
C GLN A 127 -3.68 3.71 -7.23
N ALA A 128 -3.62 3.44 -5.92
CA ALA A 128 -4.77 3.58 -5.04
C ALA A 128 -5.26 5.03 -4.97
N ASN A 129 -4.35 5.99 -4.83
CA ASN A 129 -4.69 7.42 -4.83
C ASN A 129 -5.33 7.87 -6.14
N GLY A 130 -4.89 7.31 -7.28
CA GLY A 130 -5.52 7.55 -8.57
C GLY A 130 -6.96 7.04 -8.63
N VAL A 131 -7.22 5.83 -8.11
CA VAL A 131 -8.56 5.24 -8.02
C VAL A 131 -9.45 6.01 -7.04
N ILE A 132 -8.92 6.37 -5.87
CA ILE A 132 -9.64 7.15 -4.85
C ILE A 132 -10.10 8.47 -5.44
N ARG A 133 -9.24 9.20 -6.16
CA ARG A 133 -9.62 10.45 -6.83
C ARG A 133 -10.75 10.26 -7.84
N GLN A 134 -10.67 9.23 -8.68
CA GLN A 134 -11.73 8.90 -9.64
C GLN A 134 -13.07 8.63 -8.95
N ILE A 135 -13.08 7.84 -7.88
CA ILE A 135 -14.28 7.57 -7.07
C ILE A 135 -14.79 8.86 -6.43
N ALA A 136 -13.91 9.68 -5.88
CA ALA A 136 -14.28 10.95 -5.26
C ALA A 136 -15.01 11.88 -6.24
N GLU A 137 -14.46 12.05 -7.44
CA GLU A 137 -15.06 12.89 -8.48
C GLU A 137 -16.39 12.35 -8.98
N GLN A 138 -16.47 11.04 -9.28
CA GLN A 138 -17.68 10.39 -9.80
C GLN A 138 -18.82 10.40 -8.79
N GLU A 139 -18.51 10.18 -7.51
CA GLU A 139 -19.50 10.08 -6.45
C GLU A 139 -19.68 11.37 -5.64
N LYS A 140 -18.98 12.44 -6.02
CA LYS A 140 -19.05 13.76 -5.39
C LYS A 140 -18.75 13.72 -3.88
N PHE A 141 -17.64 13.07 -3.51
CA PHE A 141 -17.12 13.18 -2.16
C PHE A 141 -16.43 14.52 -1.97
N ASP A 142 -16.68 15.18 -0.85
CA ASP A 142 -15.99 16.42 -0.48
C ASP A 142 -14.63 16.14 0.14
N ILE A 143 -14.52 15.08 0.96
CA ILE A 143 -13.28 14.65 1.60
C ILE A 143 -13.26 13.12 1.71
N ILE A 144 -12.09 12.51 1.45
CA ILE A 144 -11.80 11.12 1.75
C ILE A 144 -10.55 11.06 2.64
N PHE A 145 -10.71 10.48 3.83
CA PHE A 145 -9.64 10.31 4.81
C PHE A 145 -8.92 8.99 4.57
N GLN A 146 -7.59 8.97 4.81
CA GLN A 146 -6.72 7.80 4.66
C GLN A 146 -5.98 7.41 5.94
N GLU A 147 -5.95 8.29 6.94
CA GLU A 147 -5.29 8.02 8.22
C GLU A 147 -6.26 7.33 9.19
N MET A 148 -5.70 6.52 10.11
CA MET A 148 -6.51 5.74 11.06
C MET A 148 -7.20 6.62 12.12
N PRO A 149 -8.50 6.88 12.01
CA PRO A 149 -9.27 7.49 13.08
C PRO A 149 -9.58 6.45 14.18
N ALA A 150 -9.93 6.91 15.37
CA ALA A 150 -10.33 6.04 16.47
C ALA A 150 -11.59 5.18 16.15
N TYR A 151 -12.45 5.69 15.28
CA TYR A 151 -13.67 5.02 14.83
C TYR A 151 -14.06 5.46 13.42
N VAL A 152 -14.48 4.51 12.60
CA VAL A 152 -15.07 4.73 11.27
C VAL A 152 -16.40 3.98 11.19
N SER A 153 -17.44 4.72 10.83
CA SER A 153 -18.74 4.11 10.52
C SER A 153 -18.63 3.30 9.22
N PRO A 154 -19.15 2.05 9.16
CA PRO A 154 -19.17 1.26 7.91
C PRO A 154 -19.84 2.00 6.74
N ARG A 155 -20.71 2.95 7.02
CA ARG A 155 -21.41 3.75 6.01
C ARG A 155 -20.47 4.64 5.18
N ILE A 156 -19.36 5.13 5.76
CA ILE A 156 -18.40 5.99 5.08
C ILE A 156 -17.14 5.26 4.63
N ASP A 157 -16.95 3.97 5.02
CA ASP A 157 -15.83 3.16 4.59
C ASP A 157 -16.04 2.71 3.14
N ILE A 158 -15.17 3.21 2.26
CA ILE A 158 -15.18 2.86 0.83
C ILE A 158 -14.00 1.98 0.44
N THR A 159 -13.28 1.39 1.40
CA THR A 159 -12.07 0.59 1.17
C THR A 159 -12.32 -0.56 0.19
N ASP A 160 -13.38 -1.33 0.38
CA ASP A 160 -13.71 -2.47 -0.50
C ASP A 160 -14.01 -2.02 -1.94
N LYS A 161 -14.64 -0.84 -2.10
CA LYS A 161 -14.87 -0.25 -3.43
C LYS A 161 -13.56 0.10 -4.13
N VAL A 162 -12.60 0.68 -3.39
CA VAL A 162 -11.27 1.01 -3.91
C VAL A 162 -10.51 -0.27 -4.29
N ILE A 163 -10.50 -1.29 -3.41
CA ILE A 163 -9.85 -2.59 -3.68
C ILE A 163 -10.42 -3.21 -4.95
N LYS A 164 -11.74 -3.28 -5.08
CA LYS A 164 -12.42 -3.83 -6.27
C LYS A 164 -12.09 -3.03 -7.54
N ALA A 165 -12.02 -1.71 -7.45
CA ALA A 165 -11.67 -0.88 -8.61
C ALA A 165 -10.19 -1.04 -9.04
N LEU A 166 -9.30 -1.44 -8.12
CA LEU A 166 -7.91 -1.75 -8.39
C LEU A 166 -7.72 -3.11 -9.09
N GLU A 167 -8.67 -4.04 -8.98
CA GLU A 167 -8.61 -5.36 -9.66
C GLU A 167 -8.63 -5.23 -11.17
N GLY A 168 -9.39 -4.28 -11.71
CA GLY A 168 -9.55 -4.04 -13.14
C GLY A 168 -8.46 -3.18 -13.81
N LYS A 169 -7.51 -2.62 -13.06
CA LYS A 169 -6.45 -1.78 -13.62
C LYS A 169 -5.18 -2.57 -13.95
N PRO A 170 -4.67 -2.47 -15.21
CA PRO A 170 -3.37 -3.03 -15.57
C PRO A 170 -2.26 -2.34 -14.78
N PRO A 171 -1.11 -3.01 -14.54
CA PRO A 171 0.05 -2.41 -13.89
C PRO A 171 0.52 -1.20 -14.70
N THR A 172 0.70 -0.07 -14.05
CA THR A 172 1.40 1.10 -14.62
C THR A 172 2.86 0.71 -14.87
N LYS A 173 3.33 0.92 -16.10
CA LYS A 173 4.74 0.68 -16.50
C LYS A 173 5.67 1.65 -15.79
#